data_899da571bc96f8d81a6e85b48edda6cd
#
_entry.id   899da571bc96f8d81a6e85b48edda6cd
#
_cell.length_a   1.000
_cell.length_b   1.000
_cell.length_c   1.000
_cell.angle_alpha   90.00
_cell.angle_beta   90.00
_cell.angle_gamma   90.00
#
_symmetry.space_group_name_H-M   'P 1'
#
loop_
_entity.id
_entity.type
_entity.pdbx_description
1 polymer ?
#
loop_
_entity_poly.entity_id
_entity_poly.type
_entity_poly.pdbx_seq_one_letter_code
_entity_poly.pdbx_strand_id
1 'polypeptide(L)'
;MNLPCGKATLPQTTKGARAYALAPFGETDLQFVIVNDIYYPNNGDAILQKIMASIKDGNKIDSNEVEILYDDLYLKSQTQIMESFTEFDPEIISKGIENTHIIAQNCNVKFNFDEFKFPEYKLPDGVTEEKYIRDLVYEGLKTKYSKELPKNVIDRAEYELQVINSMGYNGYFIIVWDFIRYAKENGIYVGPGRGSAAGSIVSYALNITEIDPLKYNLIFERFLNPERISMPDIDIDFDQEQREQVIEYVLEKYGVERVAHIITFGTLKARAAIRDVGRVLNVNIKKVDMVAKLIPFMMELEAALSSVDRLQELYKTDHEIKQLIDYSLKLEGRVRHASVHAAGIVISKEVLNEEIPTYSDGKTKILSTQYQMKELEDLGILKMDFLGLKNLTILRKTIENIKKTRNEDIILSNINLDDKNAYDLLTTADTLGIFQCESARSEERRVGKECLRLCR
;
A
#
# COMPACT_ATOMS: atom_id res chain seq x y z
N MET A 1 -18.67 9.77 -27.99
CA MET A 1 -18.24 10.56 -29.18
C MET A 1 -16.83 11.04 -28.93
N ASN A 2 -15.84 10.36 -29.53
CA ASN A 2 -14.44 10.77 -29.44
C ASN A 2 -14.21 11.97 -30.35
N LEU A 3 -14.06 13.16 -29.79
CA LEU A 3 -13.54 14.31 -30.50
C LEU A 3 -12.00 14.19 -30.56
N PRO A 4 -11.37 14.32 -31.73
CA PRO A 4 -9.92 14.34 -31.82
C PRO A 4 -9.40 15.61 -31.16
N CYS A 5 -8.62 15.46 -30.11
CA CYS A 5 -7.92 16.56 -29.45
C CYS A 5 -6.80 17.06 -30.39
N GLY A 6 -7.11 18.07 -31.20
CA GLY A 6 -6.12 18.79 -32.00
C GLY A 6 -5.26 19.64 -31.05
N LYS A 7 -4.02 19.25 -30.83
CA LYS A 7 -3.02 20.05 -30.13
C LYS A 7 -2.65 21.25 -30.99
N ALA A 8 -3.27 22.40 -30.77
CA ALA A 8 -2.69 23.66 -31.18
C ALA A 8 -1.64 24.06 -30.16
N THR A 9 -0.38 23.77 -30.41
CA THR A 9 0.75 24.27 -29.62
C THR A 9 0.94 25.74 -29.94
N LEU A 10 0.58 26.60 -29.01
CA LEU A 10 1.05 27.98 -29.00
C LEU A 10 2.56 28.01 -28.72
N PRO A 11 3.28 29.04 -29.22
CA PRO A 11 4.72 29.14 -28.97
C PRO A 11 4.99 29.13 -27.46
N GLN A 12 5.94 28.34 -27.05
CA GLN A 12 6.44 28.31 -25.68
C GLN A 12 7.02 29.70 -25.39
N THR A 13 6.43 30.40 -24.43
CA THR A 13 7.14 31.54 -23.85
C THR A 13 8.36 31.03 -23.13
N THR A 14 9.47 31.73 -23.18
CA THR A 14 10.75 31.36 -22.54
C THR A 14 10.66 31.29 -21.00
N LYS A 15 9.47 31.43 -20.41
CA LYS A 15 9.23 31.57 -18.96
C LYS A 15 8.27 30.55 -18.36
N GLY A 16 8.15 29.34 -18.90
CA GLY A 16 7.47 28.22 -18.24
C GLY A 16 5.95 28.32 -18.10
N ALA A 17 5.33 29.44 -18.41
CA ALA A 17 3.89 29.60 -18.45
C ALA A 17 3.34 29.17 -19.81
N ARG A 18 2.27 28.37 -19.83
CA ARG A 18 1.63 27.85 -21.03
C ARG A 18 0.20 28.35 -21.13
N ALA A 19 -0.17 28.90 -22.29
CA ALA A 19 -1.56 29.10 -22.62
C ALA A 19 -2.02 27.92 -23.46
N TYR A 20 -3.08 27.26 -23.04
CA TYR A 20 -3.74 26.21 -23.83
C TYR A 20 -5.00 26.84 -24.47
N ALA A 21 -4.97 26.96 -25.77
CA ALA A 21 -6.15 27.32 -26.53
C ALA A 21 -6.52 26.17 -27.47
N LEU A 22 -7.81 25.90 -27.59
CA LEU A 22 -8.36 24.92 -28.51
C LEU A 22 -8.50 25.42 -29.96
N ALA A 23 -8.22 26.71 -30.19
CA ALA A 23 -8.26 27.38 -31.52
C ALA A 23 -7.40 28.65 -31.53
N PRO A 24 -7.07 29.24 -32.73
CA PRO A 24 -6.40 30.54 -32.83
C PRO A 24 -7.17 31.63 -32.11
N PHE A 25 -6.48 32.50 -31.38
CA PHE A 25 -7.08 33.63 -30.69
C PHE A 25 -7.75 34.57 -31.69
N GLY A 26 -9.04 34.83 -31.50
CA GLY A 26 -9.77 35.92 -32.19
C GLY A 26 -10.84 35.50 -33.19
N GLU A 27 -10.98 34.23 -33.56
CA GLU A 27 -11.97 33.83 -34.58
C GLU A 27 -13.10 32.91 -34.09
N THR A 28 -13.11 32.51 -32.79
CA THR A 28 -14.15 31.62 -32.24
C THR A 28 -14.57 32.03 -30.83
N ASP A 29 -15.84 31.78 -30.47
CA ASP A 29 -16.40 31.92 -29.10
C ASP A 29 -15.83 30.90 -28.09
N LEU A 30 -14.65 30.33 -28.35
CA LEU A 30 -14.03 29.34 -27.48
C LEU A 30 -13.49 30.01 -26.23
N GLN A 31 -13.91 29.49 -25.08
CA GLN A 31 -13.36 29.87 -23.80
C GLN A 31 -11.96 29.23 -23.63
N PHE A 32 -11.01 29.99 -23.11
CA PHE A 32 -9.65 29.55 -22.85
C PHE A 32 -9.31 29.82 -21.39
N VAL A 33 -8.31 29.10 -20.89
CA VAL A 33 -7.77 29.27 -19.55
C VAL A 33 -6.26 29.46 -19.61
N ILE A 34 -5.75 30.21 -18.66
CA ILE A 34 -4.32 30.35 -18.46
C ILE A 34 -3.92 29.46 -17.30
N VAL A 35 -2.95 28.58 -17.54
CA VAL A 35 -2.41 27.66 -16.53
C VAL A 35 -0.91 27.88 -16.37
N ASN A 36 -0.43 27.64 -15.17
CA ASN A 36 0.97 27.59 -14.83
C ASN A 36 1.30 26.21 -14.30
N ASP A 37 2.27 25.54 -14.90
CA ASP A 37 2.76 24.28 -14.35
C ASP A 37 3.48 24.56 -13.03
N ILE A 38 3.03 23.93 -11.95
CA ILE A 38 3.55 24.18 -10.60
C ILE A 38 4.26 22.93 -10.11
N TYR A 39 5.57 23.03 -9.91
CA TYR A 39 6.41 21.96 -9.40
C TYR A 39 6.97 22.25 -8.01
N TYR A 40 7.00 23.52 -7.59
CA TYR A 40 7.50 23.95 -6.29
C TYR A 40 6.81 25.24 -5.83
N PRO A 41 6.76 25.52 -4.50
CA PRO A 41 5.99 26.64 -3.98
C PRO A 41 6.64 28.00 -4.22
N ASN A 42 7.99 28.12 -4.13
CA ASN A 42 8.67 29.43 -4.17
C ASN A 42 9.68 29.49 -5.31
N ASN A 43 9.89 30.68 -5.85
CA ASN A 43 10.84 30.92 -6.96
C ASN A 43 12.27 30.40 -6.66
N GLY A 44 12.73 30.44 -5.40
CA GLY A 44 14.05 29.95 -5.00
C GLY A 44 14.19 28.41 -4.90
N ASP A 45 13.10 27.66 -5.09
CA ASP A 45 13.09 26.20 -4.90
C ASP A 45 13.32 25.42 -6.21
N ALA A 46 13.55 26.10 -7.34
CA ALA A 46 13.87 25.47 -8.64
C ALA A 46 15.01 24.45 -8.56
N ILE A 47 16.04 24.74 -7.75
CA ILE A 47 17.17 23.86 -7.51
C ILE A 47 16.76 22.52 -6.92
N LEU A 48 15.75 22.48 -6.04
CA LEU A 48 15.25 21.24 -5.44
C LEU A 48 14.59 20.34 -6.49
N GLN A 49 13.82 20.92 -7.41
CA GLN A 49 13.22 20.19 -8.52
C GLN A 49 14.29 19.63 -9.46
N LYS A 50 15.35 20.42 -9.73
CA LYS A 50 16.49 19.97 -10.53
C LYS A 50 17.23 18.82 -9.86
N ILE A 51 17.43 18.88 -8.53
CA ILE A 51 18.01 17.77 -7.76
C ILE A 51 17.11 16.53 -7.85
N MET A 52 15.80 16.67 -7.67
CA MET A 52 14.87 15.54 -7.74
C MET A 52 14.85 14.89 -9.14
N ALA A 53 14.84 15.68 -10.21
CA ALA A 53 14.96 15.17 -11.58
C ALA A 53 16.28 14.41 -11.77
N SER A 54 17.40 14.98 -11.31
CA SER A 54 18.71 14.32 -11.39
C SER A 54 18.78 13.02 -10.55
N ILE A 55 18.08 12.96 -9.40
CA ILE A 55 17.97 11.71 -8.62
C ILE A 55 17.23 10.64 -9.43
N LYS A 56 16.11 11.00 -10.08
CA LYS A 56 15.29 10.11 -10.90
C LYS A 56 16.07 9.54 -12.08
N ASP A 57 16.79 10.40 -12.80
CA ASP A 57 17.47 10.04 -14.05
C ASP A 57 18.89 9.48 -13.81
N GLY A 58 19.34 9.47 -12.56
CA GLY A 58 20.68 8.99 -12.20
C GLY A 58 21.82 9.97 -12.50
N ASN A 59 21.53 11.18 -12.95
CA ASN A 59 22.48 12.17 -13.44
C ASN A 59 23.09 13.03 -12.30
N LYS A 60 24.14 13.79 -12.63
CA LYS A 60 24.68 14.87 -11.80
C LYS A 60 24.04 16.19 -12.21
N ILE A 61 23.98 17.15 -11.30
CA ILE A 61 23.33 18.44 -11.54
C ILE A 61 24.01 19.28 -12.66
N ASP A 62 25.30 19.09 -12.85
CA ASP A 62 26.11 19.81 -13.85
C ASP A 62 26.13 19.08 -15.22
N SER A 63 25.42 17.96 -15.39
CA SER A 63 25.32 17.30 -16.68
C SER A 63 24.46 18.13 -17.64
N ASN A 64 24.94 18.34 -18.86
CA ASN A 64 24.23 19.07 -19.92
C ASN A 64 22.91 18.37 -20.34
N GLU A 65 22.63 17.19 -19.79
CA GLU A 65 21.42 16.39 -20.06
C GLU A 65 20.23 16.80 -19.13
N VAL A 66 20.50 17.54 -18.04
CA VAL A 66 19.44 18.10 -17.19
C VAL A 66 19.01 19.44 -17.80
N GLU A 67 18.09 19.36 -18.76
CA GLU A 67 17.50 20.53 -19.38
C GLU A 67 16.90 21.47 -18.30
N ILE A 68 17.20 22.78 -18.40
CA ILE A 68 16.72 23.82 -17.47
C ILE A 68 15.25 24.15 -17.81
N LEU A 69 14.39 23.15 -17.86
CA LEU A 69 12.95 23.34 -18.10
C LEU A 69 12.19 23.84 -16.86
N TYR A 70 12.87 24.00 -15.72
CA TYR A 70 12.20 24.09 -14.42
C TYR A 70 12.40 25.39 -13.64
N ASP A 71 13.05 26.40 -14.23
CA ASP A 71 13.46 27.60 -13.47
C ASP A 71 12.30 28.57 -13.15
N ASP A 72 11.13 28.43 -13.77
CA ASP A 72 9.98 29.35 -13.60
C ASP A 72 8.65 28.62 -13.28
N LEU A 73 8.71 27.42 -12.69
CA LEU A 73 7.55 26.57 -12.40
C LEU A 73 7.12 26.63 -10.92
N TYR A 74 7.16 27.82 -10.33
CA TYR A 74 6.69 28.05 -8.96
C TYR A 74 5.23 28.50 -8.92
N LEU A 75 4.61 28.43 -7.75
CA LEU A 75 3.24 28.93 -7.53
C LEU A 75 3.22 30.45 -7.65
N LYS A 76 2.73 30.96 -8.77
CA LYS A 76 2.66 32.38 -9.09
C LYS A 76 1.37 33.02 -8.57
N SER A 77 1.48 34.26 -8.10
CA SER A 77 0.33 35.13 -7.90
C SER A 77 -0.30 35.58 -9.25
N GLN A 78 -1.52 36.09 -9.22
CA GLN A 78 -2.17 36.62 -10.41
C GLN A 78 -1.32 37.68 -11.12
N THR A 79 -0.69 38.60 -10.38
CA THR A 79 0.21 39.62 -10.94
C THR A 79 1.39 39.00 -11.65
N GLN A 80 2.06 38.00 -11.03
CA GLN A 80 3.18 37.29 -11.63
C GLN A 80 2.79 36.48 -12.86
N ILE A 81 1.57 35.94 -12.90
CA ILE A 81 1.03 35.30 -14.11
C ILE A 81 0.87 36.34 -15.22
N MET A 82 0.26 37.50 -14.94
CA MET A 82 0.12 38.57 -15.94
C MET A 82 1.49 39.05 -16.48
N GLU A 83 2.49 39.17 -15.61
CA GLU A 83 3.86 39.53 -15.99
C GLU A 83 4.54 38.46 -16.86
N SER A 84 4.13 37.19 -16.74
CA SER A 84 4.67 36.09 -17.55
C SER A 84 4.15 36.06 -18.99
N PHE A 85 3.07 36.81 -19.29
CA PHE A 85 2.40 36.84 -20.59
C PHE A 85 2.38 38.26 -21.22
N THR A 86 3.43 39.03 -21.04
CA THR A 86 3.53 40.43 -21.54
C THR A 86 3.41 40.56 -23.06
N GLU A 87 3.53 39.48 -23.81
CA GLU A 87 3.37 39.45 -25.28
C GLU A 87 1.89 39.45 -25.73
N PHE A 88 0.96 39.24 -24.78
CA PHE A 88 -0.48 39.16 -25.07
C PHE A 88 -1.23 40.37 -24.51
N ASP A 89 -2.41 40.63 -25.09
CA ASP A 89 -3.29 41.64 -24.57
C ASP A 89 -3.69 41.39 -23.12
N PRO A 90 -3.51 42.35 -22.20
CA PRO A 90 -3.86 42.19 -20.78
C PRO A 90 -5.33 41.80 -20.54
N GLU A 91 -6.26 42.23 -21.41
CA GLU A 91 -7.69 41.88 -21.30
C GLU A 91 -7.89 40.37 -21.57
N ILE A 92 -7.18 39.83 -22.56
CA ILE A 92 -7.19 38.39 -22.88
C ILE A 92 -6.68 37.60 -21.69
N ILE A 93 -5.56 38.01 -21.11
CA ILE A 93 -4.95 37.32 -19.95
C ILE A 93 -5.90 37.37 -18.75
N SER A 94 -6.47 38.52 -18.45
CA SER A 94 -7.43 38.68 -17.35
C SER A 94 -8.64 37.76 -17.52
N LYS A 95 -9.20 37.66 -18.73
CA LYS A 95 -10.32 36.75 -19.02
C LYS A 95 -9.94 35.27 -18.87
N GLY A 96 -8.73 34.90 -19.30
CA GLY A 96 -8.22 33.53 -19.12
C GLY A 96 -8.03 33.14 -17.65
N ILE A 97 -7.61 34.06 -16.79
CA ILE A 97 -7.53 33.89 -15.34
C ILE A 97 -8.94 33.79 -14.73
N GLU A 98 -9.89 34.66 -15.14
CA GLU A 98 -11.28 34.60 -14.69
C GLU A 98 -11.93 33.24 -15.01
N ASN A 99 -11.68 32.71 -16.20
CA ASN A 99 -12.19 31.40 -16.61
C ASN A 99 -11.68 30.25 -15.71
N THR A 100 -10.46 30.33 -15.19
CA THR A 100 -9.98 29.33 -14.20
C THR A 100 -10.80 29.39 -12.93
N HIS A 101 -11.19 30.57 -12.47
CA HIS A 101 -12.04 30.75 -11.30
C HIS A 101 -13.46 30.20 -11.54
N ILE A 102 -14.04 30.44 -12.72
CA ILE A 102 -15.35 29.90 -13.11
C ILE A 102 -15.32 28.36 -13.11
N ILE A 103 -14.27 27.77 -13.66
CA ILE A 103 -14.10 26.31 -13.62
C ILE A 103 -14.04 25.79 -12.17
N ALA A 104 -13.24 26.44 -11.32
CA ALA A 104 -13.13 26.04 -9.92
C ALA A 104 -14.48 26.14 -9.18
N GLN A 105 -15.28 27.15 -9.45
CA GLN A 105 -16.63 27.31 -8.87
C GLN A 105 -17.62 26.24 -9.35
N ASN A 106 -17.46 25.74 -10.56
CA ASN A 106 -18.31 24.68 -11.13
C ASN A 106 -17.89 23.26 -10.69
N CYS A 107 -16.71 23.10 -10.08
CA CYS A 107 -16.24 21.83 -9.58
C CYS A 107 -16.72 21.61 -8.14
N ASN A 108 -17.61 20.64 -7.94
CA ASN A 108 -18.24 20.33 -6.65
C ASN A 108 -18.02 18.85 -6.27
N VAL A 109 -16.77 18.40 -6.30
CA VAL A 109 -16.43 17.02 -5.91
C VAL A 109 -16.61 16.85 -4.40
N LYS A 110 -17.34 15.80 -4.01
CA LYS A 110 -17.54 15.43 -2.59
C LYS A 110 -17.02 14.02 -2.39
N PHE A 111 -16.28 13.83 -1.31
CA PHE A 111 -15.87 12.50 -0.86
C PHE A 111 -16.81 12.04 0.25
N ASN A 112 -17.25 10.78 0.17
CA ASN A 112 -17.99 10.13 1.25
C ASN A 112 -17.03 9.17 1.97
N PHE A 113 -16.75 9.45 3.24
CA PHE A 113 -15.84 8.66 4.08
C PHE A 113 -16.57 7.70 5.03
N ASP A 114 -17.90 7.74 5.05
CA ASP A 114 -18.72 7.02 6.02
C ASP A 114 -19.31 5.71 5.46
N GLU A 115 -18.98 5.35 4.21
CA GLU A 115 -19.57 4.22 3.52
C GLU A 115 -18.51 3.18 3.14
N PHE A 116 -18.72 1.93 3.57
CA PHE A 116 -17.92 0.80 3.11
C PHE A 116 -18.41 0.30 1.76
N LYS A 117 -17.51 0.20 0.79
CA LYS A 117 -17.81 -0.19 -0.60
C LYS A 117 -17.36 -1.63 -0.86
N PHE A 118 -18.00 -2.58 -0.18
CA PHE A 118 -17.70 -4.00 -0.40
C PHE A 118 -18.17 -4.46 -1.77
N PRO A 119 -17.36 -5.25 -2.50
CA PRO A 119 -17.81 -5.90 -3.72
C PRO A 119 -18.96 -6.86 -3.43
N GLU A 120 -19.87 -7.00 -4.38
CA GLU A 120 -21.01 -7.90 -4.24
C GLU A 120 -20.59 -9.33 -4.61
N TYR A 121 -20.82 -10.26 -3.68
CA TYR A 121 -20.77 -11.69 -3.99
C TYR A 121 -22.10 -12.12 -4.58
N LYS A 122 -22.06 -12.82 -5.71
CA LYS A 122 -23.29 -13.31 -6.36
C LYS A 122 -23.89 -14.46 -5.54
N LEU A 123 -24.91 -14.13 -4.76
CA LEU A 123 -25.64 -15.09 -3.95
C LEU A 123 -26.70 -15.83 -4.78
N PRO A 124 -27.18 -17.01 -4.32
CA PRO A 124 -28.39 -17.65 -4.88
C PRO A 124 -29.62 -16.76 -4.71
N ASP A 125 -30.57 -16.86 -5.65
CA ASP A 125 -31.77 -16.04 -5.65
C ASP A 125 -32.55 -16.14 -4.34
N GLY A 126 -32.86 -14.97 -3.74
CA GLY A 126 -33.65 -14.89 -2.50
C GLY A 126 -32.87 -15.22 -1.21
N VAL A 127 -31.57 -15.40 -1.27
CA VAL A 127 -30.73 -15.64 -0.10
C VAL A 127 -30.01 -14.35 0.29
N THR A 128 -30.10 -13.94 1.56
CA THR A 128 -29.35 -12.80 2.10
C THR A 128 -27.92 -13.22 2.49
N GLU A 129 -26.99 -12.24 2.53
CA GLU A 129 -25.62 -12.50 3.00
C GLU A 129 -25.58 -13.09 4.39
N GLU A 130 -26.41 -12.58 5.31
CA GLU A 130 -26.54 -13.07 6.69
C GLU A 130 -26.90 -14.54 6.73
N LYS A 131 -27.90 -14.94 5.95
CA LYS A 131 -28.30 -16.36 5.87
C LYS A 131 -27.20 -17.21 5.24
N TYR A 132 -26.59 -16.73 4.18
CA TYR A 132 -25.58 -17.48 3.45
C TYR A 132 -24.33 -17.75 4.30
N ILE A 133 -23.81 -16.73 4.98
CA ILE A 133 -22.65 -16.92 5.87
C ILE A 133 -22.99 -17.84 7.04
N ARG A 134 -24.16 -17.71 7.62
CA ARG A 134 -24.64 -18.59 8.69
C ARG A 134 -24.66 -20.05 8.25
N ASP A 135 -25.24 -20.34 7.08
CA ASP A 135 -25.32 -21.69 6.54
C ASP A 135 -23.93 -22.28 6.32
N LEU A 136 -23.00 -21.51 5.73
CA LEU A 136 -21.58 -21.90 5.53
C LEU A 136 -20.87 -22.18 6.86
N VAL A 137 -21.06 -21.33 7.86
CA VAL A 137 -20.44 -21.49 9.18
C VAL A 137 -20.92 -22.76 9.85
N TYR A 138 -22.24 -23.02 9.85
CA TYR A 138 -22.79 -24.24 10.45
C TYR A 138 -22.35 -25.51 9.73
N GLU A 139 -22.21 -25.48 8.41
CA GLU A 139 -21.65 -26.59 7.64
C GLU A 139 -20.18 -26.85 8.03
N GLY A 140 -19.39 -25.81 8.09
CA GLY A 140 -17.99 -25.89 8.50
C GLY A 140 -17.82 -26.38 9.95
N LEU A 141 -18.60 -25.90 10.90
CA LEU A 141 -18.57 -26.36 12.29
C LEU A 141 -18.90 -27.84 12.43
N LYS A 142 -19.92 -28.32 11.70
CA LYS A 142 -20.26 -29.76 11.70
C LYS A 142 -19.13 -30.63 11.17
N THR A 143 -18.34 -30.12 10.23
CA THR A 143 -17.18 -30.81 9.68
C THR A 143 -16.02 -30.83 10.67
N LYS A 144 -15.81 -29.73 11.40
CA LYS A 144 -14.64 -29.57 12.30
C LYS A 144 -14.84 -30.15 13.71
N TYR A 145 -16.05 -30.09 14.23
CA TYR A 145 -16.34 -30.62 15.58
C TYR A 145 -17.09 -31.97 15.52
N SER A 146 -18.38 -31.94 15.24
CA SER A 146 -19.23 -33.13 15.10
C SER A 146 -20.60 -32.75 14.52
N LYS A 147 -21.40 -33.73 14.13
CA LYS A 147 -22.79 -33.49 13.66
C LYS A 147 -23.66 -32.83 14.72
N GLU A 148 -23.48 -33.22 15.99
CA GLU A 148 -24.11 -32.57 17.17
C GLU A 148 -23.09 -31.60 17.75
N LEU A 149 -23.33 -30.30 17.54
CA LEU A 149 -22.40 -29.25 17.99
C LEU A 149 -22.52 -29.04 19.49
N PRO A 150 -21.39 -28.95 20.23
CA PRO A 150 -21.38 -28.54 21.63
C PRO A 150 -22.02 -27.16 21.83
N LYS A 151 -22.68 -26.97 22.96
CA LYS A 151 -23.38 -25.69 23.24
C LYS A 151 -22.45 -24.49 23.23
N ASN A 152 -21.26 -24.59 23.80
CA ASN A 152 -20.27 -23.52 23.80
C ASN A 152 -19.80 -23.13 22.39
N VAL A 153 -19.76 -24.06 21.45
CA VAL A 153 -19.45 -23.80 20.03
C VAL A 153 -20.57 -23.00 19.38
N ILE A 154 -21.83 -23.43 19.63
CA ILE A 154 -23.00 -22.73 19.11
C ILE A 154 -23.09 -21.31 19.68
N ASP A 155 -23.02 -21.16 21.01
CA ASP A 155 -23.14 -19.87 21.68
C ASP A 155 -22.07 -18.88 21.17
N ARG A 156 -20.83 -19.36 20.97
CA ARG A 156 -19.73 -18.53 20.44
C ARG A 156 -19.93 -18.17 18.95
N ALA A 157 -20.38 -19.10 18.13
CA ALA A 157 -20.62 -18.85 16.71
C ALA A 157 -21.77 -17.85 16.50
N GLU A 158 -22.88 -17.99 17.26
CA GLU A 158 -24.01 -17.06 17.21
C GLU A 158 -23.59 -15.65 17.64
N TYR A 159 -22.81 -15.53 18.70
CA TYR A 159 -22.28 -14.25 19.15
C TYR A 159 -21.43 -13.57 18.06
N GLU A 160 -20.47 -14.30 17.48
CA GLU A 160 -19.61 -13.76 16.42
C GLU A 160 -20.38 -13.39 15.15
N LEU A 161 -21.33 -14.24 14.70
CA LEU A 161 -22.19 -13.95 13.57
C LEU A 161 -23.04 -12.69 13.81
N GLN A 162 -23.56 -12.51 15.02
CA GLN A 162 -24.32 -11.31 15.37
C GLN A 162 -23.44 -10.05 15.30
N VAL A 163 -22.21 -10.11 15.80
CA VAL A 163 -21.26 -8.99 15.73
C VAL A 163 -20.89 -8.68 14.28
N ILE A 164 -20.52 -9.70 13.48
CA ILE A 164 -20.17 -9.55 12.07
C ILE A 164 -21.32 -8.91 11.28
N ASN A 165 -22.56 -9.38 11.51
CA ASN A 165 -23.75 -8.85 10.85
C ASN A 165 -24.03 -7.40 11.27
N SER A 166 -23.96 -7.08 12.57
CA SER A 166 -24.21 -5.72 13.08
C SER A 166 -23.20 -4.70 12.57
N MET A 167 -21.97 -5.12 12.28
CA MET A 167 -20.90 -4.29 11.71
C MET A 167 -20.94 -4.25 10.17
N GLY A 168 -21.83 -5.00 9.50
CA GLY A 168 -21.97 -5.03 8.05
C GLY A 168 -20.87 -5.81 7.31
N TYR A 169 -20.16 -6.74 7.98
CA TYR A 169 -19.02 -7.44 7.40
C TYR A 169 -19.33 -8.82 6.81
N ASN A 170 -20.60 -9.18 6.65
CA ASN A 170 -20.99 -10.49 6.06
C ASN A 170 -20.37 -10.71 4.67
N GLY A 171 -20.51 -9.72 3.78
CA GLY A 171 -19.92 -9.75 2.44
C GLY A 171 -18.40 -9.91 2.45
N TYR A 172 -17.70 -9.23 3.37
CA TYR A 172 -16.27 -9.38 3.54
C TYR A 172 -15.85 -10.82 3.82
N PHE A 173 -16.48 -11.48 4.81
CA PHE A 173 -16.16 -12.86 5.16
C PHE A 173 -16.49 -13.85 4.03
N ILE A 174 -17.59 -13.61 3.29
CA ILE A 174 -17.97 -14.44 2.14
C ILE A 174 -16.93 -14.35 1.03
N ILE A 175 -16.41 -13.15 0.74
CA ILE A 175 -15.39 -12.92 -0.27
C ILE A 175 -14.06 -13.57 0.12
N VAL A 176 -13.64 -13.41 1.40
CA VAL A 176 -12.44 -14.06 1.93
C VAL A 176 -12.57 -15.59 1.86
N TRP A 177 -13.71 -16.13 2.29
CA TRP A 177 -13.99 -17.56 2.20
C TRP A 177 -13.90 -18.06 0.75
N ASP A 178 -14.43 -17.32 -0.19
CA ASP A 178 -14.51 -17.74 -1.58
C ASP A 178 -13.13 -17.94 -2.23
N PHE A 179 -12.24 -16.98 -2.12
CA PHE A 179 -10.91 -17.16 -2.74
C PHE A 179 -10.00 -18.13 -1.97
N ILE A 180 -10.19 -18.29 -0.66
CA ILE A 180 -9.50 -19.35 0.10
C ILE A 180 -10.02 -20.72 -0.31
N ARG A 181 -11.34 -20.88 -0.47
CA ARG A 181 -11.96 -22.10 -1.00
C ARG A 181 -11.40 -22.43 -2.38
N TYR A 182 -11.41 -21.46 -3.30
CA TYR A 182 -10.82 -21.62 -4.63
C TYR A 182 -9.36 -22.09 -4.55
N ALA A 183 -8.54 -21.44 -3.73
CA ALA A 183 -7.15 -21.83 -3.57
C ALA A 183 -7.01 -23.28 -3.11
N LYS A 184 -7.72 -23.67 -2.05
CA LYS A 184 -7.67 -25.03 -1.50
C LYS A 184 -8.18 -26.10 -2.49
N GLU A 185 -9.28 -25.83 -3.21
CA GLU A 185 -9.83 -26.72 -4.23
C GLU A 185 -8.90 -26.91 -5.43
N ASN A 186 -8.06 -25.92 -5.74
CA ASN A 186 -7.07 -25.99 -6.83
C ASN A 186 -5.67 -26.40 -6.37
N GLY A 187 -5.53 -26.90 -5.13
CA GLY A 187 -4.25 -27.40 -4.60
C GLY A 187 -3.23 -26.31 -4.33
N ILE A 188 -3.65 -25.05 -4.22
CA ILE A 188 -2.81 -23.94 -3.81
C ILE A 188 -2.70 -23.95 -2.28
N TYR A 189 -1.47 -23.98 -1.78
CA TYR A 189 -1.24 -24.02 -0.34
C TYR A 189 -1.57 -22.68 0.32
N VAL A 190 -2.43 -22.75 1.34
CA VAL A 190 -2.83 -21.61 2.16
C VAL A 190 -2.31 -21.81 3.59
N GLY A 191 -1.80 -20.77 4.19
CA GLY A 191 -1.33 -20.79 5.58
C GLY A 191 -2.46 -21.05 6.58
N PRO A 192 -2.13 -21.53 7.80
CA PRO A 192 -3.13 -21.87 8.83
C PRO A 192 -3.84 -20.66 9.44
N GLY A 193 -3.53 -19.46 8.95
CA GLY A 193 -3.97 -18.20 9.52
C GLY A 193 -3.04 -17.70 10.62
N ARG A 194 -3.07 -16.41 10.84
CA ARG A 194 -2.24 -15.70 11.84
C ARG A 194 -2.93 -14.43 12.33
N GLY A 195 -2.30 -13.76 13.30
CA GLY A 195 -2.83 -12.51 13.83
C GLY A 195 -4.13 -12.68 14.61
N SER A 196 -4.96 -11.65 14.60
CA SER A 196 -6.21 -11.59 15.37
C SER A 196 -7.32 -12.45 14.80
N ALA A 197 -7.34 -12.70 13.49
CA ALA A 197 -8.36 -13.51 12.81
C ALA A 197 -8.44 -14.96 13.35
N ALA A 198 -7.32 -15.50 13.89
CA ALA A 198 -7.29 -16.80 14.55
C ALA A 198 -8.17 -16.87 15.82
N GLY A 199 -8.60 -15.73 16.37
CA GLY A 199 -9.52 -15.65 17.50
C GLY A 199 -11.00 -15.87 17.14
N SER A 200 -11.34 -15.98 15.85
CA SER A 200 -12.72 -16.12 15.36
C SER A 200 -13.08 -17.56 15.04
N ILE A 201 -14.17 -18.05 15.66
CA ILE A 201 -14.74 -19.37 15.33
C ILE A 201 -15.42 -19.36 13.96
N VAL A 202 -15.92 -18.21 13.51
CA VAL A 202 -16.45 -18.02 12.16
C VAL A 202 -15.33 -18.18 11.13
N SER A 203 -14.17 -17.54 11.33
CA SER A 203 -13.00 -17.73 10.46
C SER A 203 -12.52 -19.18 10.43
N TYR A 204 -12.55 -19.87 11.58
CA TYR A 204 -12.20 -21.28 11.69
C TYR A 204 -13.19 -22.18 10.95
N ALA A 205 -14.49 -21.95 11.12
CA ALA A 205 -15.54 -22.70 10.43
C ALA A 205 -15.48 -22.53 8.89
N LEU A 206 -15.21 -21.33 8.43
CA LEU A 206 -15.05 -21.00 7.00
C LEU A 206 -13.72 -21.47 6.38
N ASN A 207 -12.88 -22.19 7.13
CA ASN A 207 -11.52 -22.59 6.71
C ASN A 207 -10.61 -21.39 6.33
N ILE A 208 -10.93 -20.20 6.82
CA ILE A 208 -10.04 -19.01 6.71
C ILE A 208 -8.82 -19.20 7.63
N THR A 209 -9.05 -19.78 8.82
CA THR A 209 -7.99 -20.19 9.74
C THR A 209 -8.11 -21.69 10.05
N GLU A 210 -6.97 -22.31 10.43
CA GLU A 210 -6.91 -23.71 10.81
C GLU A 210 -6.75 -23.89 12.34
N ILE A 211 -6.83 -22.79 13.10
CA ILE A 211 -6.63 -22.78 14.55
C ILE A 211 -8.00 -22.72 15.23
N ASP A 212 -8.29 -23.71 16.08
CA ASP A 212 -9.51 -23.72 16.89
C ASP A 212 -9.40 -22.67 18.03
N PRO A 213 -10.17 -21.56 17.98
CA PRO A 213 -10.07 -20.52 18.98
C PRO A 213 -10.55 -20.96 20.36
N LEU A 214 -11.45 -21.94 20.46
CA LEU A 214 -11.93 -22.43 21.74
C LEU A 214 -10.90 -23.33 22.42
N LYS A 215 -10.21 -24.18 21.67
CA LYS A 215 -9.12 -25.03 22.19
C LYS A 215 -8.01 -24.22 22.84
N TYR A 216 -7.70 -23.06 22.29
CA TYR A 216 -6.60 -22.18 22.73
C TYR A 216 -7.08 -20.95 23.52
N ASN A 217 -8.37 -20.87 23.88
CA ASN A 217 -8.96 -19.73 24.60
C ASN A 217 -8.64 -18.37 23.95
N LEU A 218 -8.73 -18.27 22.63
CA LEU A 218 -8.48 -17.06 21.90
C LEU A 218 -9.69 -16.11 21.97
N ILE A 219 -9.39 -14.82 22.02
CA ILE A 219 -10.38 -13.75 22.26
C ILE A 219 -10.77 -13.14 20.92
N PHE A 220 -12.09 -13.18 20.58
CA PHE A 220 -12.65 -12.64 19.34
C PHE A 220 -12.58 -11.10 19.30
N GLU A 221 -12.77 -10.43 20.40
CA GLU A 221 -12.79 -8.98 20.51
C GLU A 221 -11.43 -8.32 20.20
N ARG A 222 -10.37 -9.11 20.14
CA ARG A 222 -9.07 -8.66 19.60
C ARG A 222 -9.07 -8.56 18.07
N PHE A 223 -9.98 -9.26 17.41
CA PHE A 223 -10.14 -9.26 15.96
C PHE A 223 -11.24 -8.27 15.54
N LEU A 224 -12.46 -8.40 16.09
CA LEU A 224 -13.57 -7.48 15.86
C LEU A 224 -14.13 -7.01 17.20
N ASN A 225 -14.20 -5.69 17.37
CA ASN A 225 -14.78 -5.06 18.55
C ASN A 225 -15.84 -4.06 18.12
N PRO A 226 -17.12 -4.24 18.49
CA PRO A 226 -18.21 -3.31 18.17
C PRO A 226 -17.97 -1.87 18.66
N GLU A 227 -17.19 -1.70 19.74
CA GLU A 227 -16.85 -0.38 20.28
C GLU A 227 -15.79 0.35 19.46
N ARG A 228 -15.07 -0.36 18.59
CA ARG A 228 -14.02 0.19 17.73
C ARG A 228 -14.34 -0.13 16.27
N ILE A 229 -14.92 0.84 15.58
CA ILE A 229 -15.20 0.71 14.14
C ILE A 229 -13.86 0.76 13.38
N SER A 230 -13.36 -0.41 13.02
CA SER A 230 -12.21 -0.57 12.12
C SER A 230 -12.49 -1.74 11.20
N MET A 231 -12.05 -1.63 9.94
CA MET A 231 -12.19 -2.75 9.00
C MET A 231 -11.44 -3.98 9.54
N PRO A 232 -12.03 -5.19 9.38
CA PRO A 232 -11.32 -6.43 9.70
C PRO A 232 -10.12 -6.59 8.76
N ASP A 233 -8.98 -6.97 9.31
CA ASP A 233 -7.76 -7.24 8.56
C ASP A 233 -7.42 -8.73 8.68
N ILE A 234 -7.66 -9.48 7.60
CA ILE A 234 -7.34 -10.90 7.52
C ILE A 234 -6.14 -11.08 6.61
N ASP A 235 -4.99 -11.28 7.23
CA ASP A 235 -3.75 -11.65 6.53
C ASP A 235 -3.83 -13.08 5.98
N ILE A 236 -3.73 -13.25 4.67
CA ILE A 236 -3.79 -14.56 4.03
C ILE A 236 -2.46 -14.88 3.39
N ASP A 237 -1.85 -15.94 3.89
CA ASP A 237 -0.59 -16.44 3.38
C ASP A 237 -0.84 -17.51 2.30
N PHE A 238 -0.39 -17.27 1.08
CA PHE A 238 -0.41 -18.22 -0.04
C PHE A 238 1.00 -18.73 -0.37
N ASP A 239 1.09 -19.88 -1.00
CA ASP A 239 2.32 -20.31 -1.65
C ASP A 239 2.81 -19.23 -2.60
N GLN A 240 4.07 -18.80 -2.43
CA GLN A 240 4.65 -17.69 -3.20
C GLN A 240 4.62 -17.92 -4.72
N GLU A 241 4.81 -19.17 -5.17
CA GLU A 241 4.84 -19.51 -6.59
C GLU A 241 3.44 -19.64 -7.20
N GLN A 242 2.41 -19.88 -6.37
CA GLN A 242 1.03 -20.13 -6.83
C GLN A 242 0.08 -18.95 -6.55
N ARG A 243 0.50 -17.95 -5.80
CA ARG A 243 -0.31 -16.78 -5.41
C ARG A 243 -0.95 -16.08 -6.61
N GLU A 244 -0.22 -15.96 -7.72
CA GLU A 244 -0.71 -15.28 -8.92
C GLU A 244 -1.99 -15.91 -9.48
N GLN A 245 -2.15 -17.22 -9.37
CA GLN A 245 -3.36 -17.93 -9.80
C GLN A 245 -4.61 -17.50 -9.01
N VAL A 246 -4.44 -17.17 -7.72
CA VAL A 246 -5.54 -16.65 -6.90
C VAL A 246 -5.90 -15.23 -7.32
N ILE A 247 -4.90 -14.41 -7.66
CA ILE A 247 -5.12 -13.05 -8.17
C ILE A 247 -5.85 -13.10 -9.52
N GLU A 248 -5.45 -13.99 -10.42
CA GLU A 248 -6.13 -14.22 -11.70
C GLU A 248 -7.59 -14.63 -11.49
N TYR A 249 -7.88 -15.54 -10.57
CA TYR A 249 -9.25 -15.89 -10.20
C TYR A 249 -10.08 -14.70 -9.74
N VAL A 250 -9.51 -13.84 -8.89
CA VAL A 250 -10.18 -12.62 -8.42
C VAL A 250 -10.47 -11.66 -9.56
N LEU A 251 -9.52 -11.49 -10.49
CA LEU A 251 -9.71 -10.66 -11.68
C LEU A 251 -10.82 -11.19 -12.60
N GLU A 252 -10.86 -12.50 -12.82
CA GLU A 252 -11.89 -13.14 -13.64
C GLU A 252 -13.27 -13.03 -12.99
N LYS A 253 -13.34 -13.21 -11.67
CA LYS A 253 -14.61 -13.23 -10.94
C LYS A 253 -15.22 -11.85 -10.73
N TYR A 254 -14.41 -10.88 -10.30
CA TYR A 254 -14.90 -9.53 -9.96
C TYR A 254 -14.74 -8.51 -11.10
N GLY A 255 -13.93 -8.83 -12.11
CA GLY A 255 -13.68 -7.99 -13.28
C GLY A 255 -12.41 -7.15 -13.16
N VAL A 256 -11.67 -7.05 -14.27
CA VAL A 256 -10.39 -6.33 -14.34
C VAL A 256 -10.50 -4.82 -14.07
N GLU A 257 -11.69 -4.25 -14.23
CA GLU A 257 -11.96 -2.82 -14.00
C GLU A 257 -12.29 -2.51 -12.54
N ARG A 258 -12.50 -3.55 -11.70
CA ARG A 258 -12.88 -3.45 -10.29
C ARG A 258 -11.77 -3.92 -9.34
N VAL A 259 -10.69 -4.46 -9.89
CA VAL A 259 -9.55 -4.99 -9.12
C VAL A 259 -8.28 -4.25 -9.50
N ALA A 260 -7.53 -3.77 -8.52
CA ALA A 260 -6.26 -3.10 -8.76
C ALA A 260 -5.23 -3.41 -7.66
N HIS A 261 -3.97 -3.34 -8.01
CA HIS A 261 -2.89 -3.29 -7.04
C HIS A 261 -2.87 -1.96 -6.30
N ILE A 262 -2.46 -1.98 -5.04
CA ILE A 262 -2.27 -0.76 -4.26
C ILE A 262 -0.91 -0.15 -4.59
N ILE A 263 -0.88 1.15 -4.91
CA ILE A 263 0.37 1.88 -5.09
C ILE A 263 1.06 2.09 -3.74
N THR A 264 2.38 2.13 -3.77
CA THR A 264 3.20 2.56 -2.64
C THR A 264 4.20 3.61 -3.09
N PHE A 265 4.41 4.62 -2.27
CA PHE A 265 5.39 5.66 -2.54
C PHE A 265 6.61 5.47 -1.63
N GLY A 266 7.75 5.18 -2.26
CA GLY A 266 9.04 5.21 -1.57
C GLY A 266 9.47 6.65 -1.35
N THR A 267 9.68 7.04 -0.08
CA THR A 267 10.12 8.39 0.30
C THR A 267 11.61 8.45 0.60
N LEU A 268 12.21 9.60 0.39
CA LEU A 268 13.58 9.88 0.81
C LEU A 268 13.64 9.96 2.35
N LYS A 269 14.24 8.96 2.99
CA LYS A 269 14.57 8.99 4.41
C LYS A 269 15.92 9.69 4.62
N ALA A 270 16.19 10.24 5.81
CA ALA A 270 17.37 11.04 6.15
C ALA A 270 18.67 10.55 5.51
N ARG A 271 19.06 9.30 5.77
CA ARG A 271 20.30 8.71 5.21
C ARG A 271 20.27 8.56 3.69
N ALA A 272 19.09 8.30 3.12
CA ALA A 272 18.91 8.17 1.67
C ALA A 272 18.99 9.56 1.00
N ALA A 273 18.34 10.57 1.59
CA ALA A 273 18.41 11.95 1.13
C ALA A 273 19.88 12.44 1.05
N ILE A 274 20.65 12.28 2.12
CA ILE A 274 22.08 12.63 2.14
C ILE A 274 22.87 11.95 1.03
N ARG A 275 22.63 10.64 0.78
CA ARG A 275 23.37 9.91 -0.25
C ARG A 275 22.95 10.31 -1.67
N ASP A 276 21.66 10.44 -1.91
CA ASP A 276 21.14 10.79 -3.24
C ASP A 276 21.49 12.24 -3.60
N VAL A 277 21.29 13.19 -2.68
CA VAL A 277 21.66 14.60 -2.89
C VAL A 277 23.20 14.74 -3.04
N GLY A 278 23.97 14.05 -2.20
CA GLY A 278 25.42 14.06 -2.29
C GLY A 278 25.96 13.55 -3.63
N ARG A 279 25.34 12.49 -4.18
CA ARG A 279 25.65 11.97 -5.51
C ARG A 279 25.33 12.98 -6.60
N VAL A 280 24.17 13.62 -6.54
CA VAL A 280 23.73 14.63 -7.53
C VAL A 280 24.62 15.87 -7.49
N LEU A 281 24.96 16.35 -6.31
CA LEU A 281 25.85 17.51 -6.12
C LEU A 281 27.33 17.18 -6.35
N ASN A 282 27.67 15.94 -6.70
CA ASN A 282 29.05 15.47 -6.90
C ASN A 282 29.96 15.63 -5.67
N VAL A 283 29.39 15.60 -4.45
CA VAL A 283 30.14 15.64 -3.19
C VAL A 283 30.95 14.35 -3.04
N ASN A 284 32.15 14.47 -2.46
CA ASN A 284 33.02 13.31 -2.25
C ASN A 284 32.30 12.20 -1.46
N ILE A 285 32.29 10.98 -2.02
CA ILE A 285 31.54 9.83 -1.47
C ILE A 285 31.92 9.49 -0.02
N LYS A 286 33.20 9.70 0.35
CA LYS A 286 33.65 9.47 1.74
C LYS A 286 33.06 10.49 2.71
N LYS A 287 32.89 11.75 2.29
CA LYS A 287 32.20 12.78 3.08
C LYS A 287 30.70 12.43 3.22
N VAL A 288 30.04 12.08 2.12
CA VAL A 288 28.64 11.70 2.10
C VAL A 288 28.37 10.52 3.04
N ASP A 289 29.17 9.46 2.95
CA ASP A 289 29.02 8.28 3.81
C ASP A 289 29.33 8.58 5.28
N MET A 290 30.29 9.45 5.56
CA MET A 290 30.56 9.90 6.91
C MET A 290 29.35 10.61 7.51
N VAL A 291 28.78 11.58 6.82
CA VAL A 291 27.55 12.30 7.26
C VAL A 291 26.38 11.33 7.43
N ALA A 292 26.13 10.46 6.46
CA ALA A 292 25.04 9.50 6.53
C ALA A 292 25.15 8.52 7.71
N LYS A 293 26.37 8.11 8.10
CA LYS A 293 26.62 7.23 9.26
C LYS A 293 26.40 7.92 10.60
N LEU A 294 26.57 9.24 10.68
CA LEU A 294 26.32 10.02 11.90
C LEU A 294 24.81 10.11 12.23
N ILE A 295 23.94 9.95 11.25
CA ILE A 295 22.49 9.96 11.49
C ILE A 295 22.08 8.64 12.15
N PRO A 296 21.43 8.64 13.34
CA PRO A 296 20.93 7.42 13.98
C PRO A 296 19.89 6.70 13.10
N PHE A 297 19.74 5.39 13.32
CA PHE A 297 18.75 4.60 12.59
C PHE A 297 17.32 5.07 12.92
N MET A 298 16.48 5.24 11.91
CA MET A 298 15.09 5.72 12.02
C MET A 298 14.91 7.16 12.53
N MET A 299 15.97 7.94 12.64
CA MET A 299 15.89 9.35 13.04
C MET A 299 15.76 10.26 11.82
N GLU A 300 14.93 11.27 11.91
CA GLU A 300 14.80 12.34 10.91
C GLU A 300 16.04 13.25 10.92
N LEU A 301 16.35 13.85 9.79
CA LEU A 301 17.59 14.63 9.62
C LEU A 301 17.63 15.86 10.51
N GLU A 302 16.49 16.55 10.69
CA GLU A 302 16.39 17.72 11.57
C GLU A 302 16.66 17.34 13.03
N ALA A 303 16.07 16.24 13.50
CA ALA A 303 16.31 15.71 14.84
C ALA A 303 17.77 15.26 15.01
N ALA A 304 18.36 14.63 14.00
CA ALA A 304 19.75 14.22 14.02
C ALA A 304 20.69 15.44 14.05
N LEU A 305 20.40 16.49 13.27
CA LEU A 305 21.16 17.73 13.27
C LEU A 305 21.11 18.45 14.63
N SER A 306 19.97 18.34 15.33
CA SER A 306 19.80 18.96 16.65
C SER A 306 20.44 18.18 17.80
N SER A 307 20.61 16.85 17.67
CA SER A 307 21.04 15.96 18.77
C SER A 307 22.44 15.38 18.63
N VAL A 308 23.06 15.42 17.43
CA VAL A 308 24.38 14.83 17.18
C VAL A 308 25.44 15.92 17.06
N ASP A 309 26.24 16.15 18.11
CA ASP A 309 27.25 17.22 18.20
C ASP A 309 28.21 17.23 17.00
N ARG A 310 28.68 16.06 16.58
CA ARG A 310 29.60 15.94 15.43
C ARG A 310 28.95 16.36 14.12
N LEU A 311 27.63 16.10 13.94
CA LEU A 311 26.90 16.54 12.75
C LEU A 311 26.73 18.07 12.75
N GLN A 312 26.45 18.65 13.92
CA GLN A 312 26.38 20.11 14.10
C GLN A 312 27.69 20.79 13.80
N GLU A 313 28.81 20.23 14.28
CA GLU A 313 30.13 20.75 14.03
C GLU A 313 30.47 20.79 12.54
N LEU A 314 30.23 19.68 11.83
CA LEU A 314 30.43 19.59 10.39
C LEU A 314 29.52 20.55 9.61
N TYR A 315 28.26 20.69 10.02
CA TYR A 315 27.31 21.63 9.43
C TYR A 315 27.78 23.09 9.55
N LYS A 316 28.46 23.46 10.67
CA LYS A 316 28.99 24.82 10.91
C LYS A 316 30.32 25.08 10.21
N THR A 317 31.16 24.08 10.04
CA THR A 317 32.57 24.26 9.62
C THR A 317 32.84 23.91 8.16
N ASP A 318 32.03 23.03 7.53
CA ASP A 318 32.22 22.60 6.13
C ASP A 318 31.04 23.08 5.26
N HIS A 319 31.33 24.06 4.39
CA HIS A 319 30.31 24.66 3.51
C HIS A 319 29.63 23.63 2.55
N GLU A 320 30.40 22.66 2.06
CA GLU A 320 29.90 21.61 1.18
C GLU A 320 28.93 20.68 1.93
N ILE A 321 29.28 20.32 3.17
CA ILE A 321 28.38 19.51 4.03
C ILE A 321 27.14 20.31 4.44
N LYS A 322 27.27 21.59 4.71
CA LYS A 322 26.16 22.48 5.01
C LYS A 322 25.16 22.50 3.86
N GLN A 323 25.61 22.74 2.65
CA GLN A 323 24.77 22.76 1.46
C GLN A 323 24.09 21.40 1.21
N LEU A 324 24.83 20.30 1.40
CA LEU A 324 24.31 18.94 1.31
C LEU A 324 23.17 18.71 2.31
N ILE A 325 23.34 19.13 3.56
CA ILE A 325 22.34 18.98 4.62
C ILE A 325 21.13 19.88 4.34
N ASP A 326 21.32 21.15 3.96
CA ASP A 326 20.27 22.11 3.69
C ASP A 326 19.30 21.62 2.58
N TYR A 327 19.83 21.08 1.49
CA TYR A 327 19.00 20.49 0.44
C TYR A 327 18.36 19.17 0.87
N SER A 328 19.09 18.35 1.64
CA SER A 328 18.54 17.07 2.12
C SER A 328 17.39 17.27 3.09
N LEU A 329 17.44 18.29 3.98
CA LEU A 329 16.33 18.66 4.87
C LEU A 329 15.05 19.02 4.10
N LYS A 330 15.19 19.77 3.00
CA LYS A 330 14.04 20.16 2.16
C LYS A 330 13.47 18.99 1.34
N LEU A 331 14.29 17.97 1.07
CA LEU A 331 13.90 16.82 0.24
C LEU A 331 13.55 15.57 1.06
N GLU A 332 13.88 15.52 2.35
CA GLU A 332 13.48 14.43 3.23
C GLU A 332 11.95 14.31 3.26
N GLY A 333 11.45 13.07 3.24
CA GLY A 333 10.03 12.76 3.19
C GLY A 333 9.37 12.90 1.80
N ARG A 334 10.05 13.52 0.82
CA ARG A 334 9.51 13.62 -0.53
C ARG A 334 9.50 12.27 -1.25
N VAL A 335 8.51 12.08 -2.12
CA VAL A 335 8.39 10.85 -2.92
C VAL A 335 9.57 10.76 -3.89
N ARG A 336 10.26 9.62 -3.84
CA ARG A 336 11.37 9.29 -4.74
C ARG A 336 10.93 8.46 -5.94
N HIS A 337 10.09 7.47 -5.68
CA HIS A 337 9.54 6.58 -6.71
C HIS A 337 8.19 6.02 -6.25
N ALA A 338 7.38 5.67 -7.23
CA ALA A 338 6.19 4.86 -7.03
C ALA A 338 6.54 3.39 -7.28
N SER A 339 5.94 2.51 -6.51
CA SER A 339 5.99 1.07 -6.68
C SER A 339 4.63 0.46 -6.37
N VAL A 340 4.48 -0.82 -6.61
CA VAL A 340 3.26 -1.56 -6.30
C VAL A 340 3.44 -2.27 -4.97
N HIS A 341 2.42 -2.27 -4.13
CA HIS A 341 2.41 -3.03 -2.88
C HIS A 341 2.55 -4.52 -3.18
N ALA A 342 3.46 -5.19 -2.45
CA ALA A 342 3.82 -6.57 -2.76
C ALA A 342 2.66 -7.58 -2.61
N ALA A 343 1.67 -7.26 -1.76
CA ALA A 343 0.59 -8.17 -1.39
C ALA A 343 -0.80 -7.55 -1.52
N GLY A 344 -0.93 -6.22 -1.40
CA GLY A 344 -2.23 -5.54 -1.33
C GLY A 344 -2.90 -5.42 -2.69
N ILE A 345 -4.13 -5.89 -2.77
CA ILE A 345 -5.06 -5.62 -3.87
C ILE A 345 -6.33 -4.99 -3.29
N VAL A 346 -6.96 -4.14 -4.09
CA VAL A 346 -8.31 -3.65 -3.80
C VAL A 346 -9.30 -4.33 -4.71
N ILE A 347 -10.49 -4.57 -4.16
CA ILE A 347 -11.65 -5.07 -4.90
C ILE A 347 -12.79 -4.09 -4.62
N SER A 348 -13.31 -3.43 -5.65
CA SER A 348 -14.39 -2.46 -5.54
C SER A 348 -15.73 -3.03 -6.00
N LYS A 349 -16.81 -2.48 -5.43
CA LYS A 349 -18.17 -2.74 -5.90
C LYS A 349 -18.39 -2.13 -7.29
N GLU A 350 -17.96 -0.90 -7.48
CA GLU A 350 -18.09 -0.15 -8.72
C GLU A 350 -16.80 -0.20 -9.55
N VAL A 351 -16.84 0.31 -10.77
CA VAL A 351 -15.66 0.44 -11.62
C VAL A 351 -14.68 1.42 -10.96
N LEU A 352 -13.45 0.98 -10.70
CA LEU A 352 -12.46 1.76 -9.93
C LEU A 352 -12.20 3.15 -10.49
N ASN A 353 -12.19 3.32 -11.82
CA ASN A 353 -11.96 4.63 -12.45
C ASN A 353 -13.07 5.66 -12.18
N GLU A 354 -14.26 5.23 -11.75
CA GLU A 354 -15.37 6.10 -11.37
C GLU A 354 -15.24 6.56 -9.91
N GLU A 355 -14.52 5.79 -9.09
CA GLU A 355 -14.36 6.01 -7.67
C GLU A 355 -13.04 6.68 -7.30
N ILE A 356 -11.95 6.25 -7.91
CA ILE A 356 -10.58 6.68 -7.61
C ILE A 356 -9.73 6.79 -8.89
N PRO A 357 -8.70 7.64 -8.90
CA PRO A 357 -7.73 7.65 -9.99
C PRO A 357 -6.92 6.36 -9.99
N THR A 358 -6.78 5.76 -11.17
CA THR A 358 -5.96 4.58 -11.40
C THR A 358 -4.78 4.87 -12.32
N TYR A 359 -3.79 3.99 -12.31
CA TYR A 359 -2.57 4.07 -13.11
C TYR A 359 -2.31 2.74 -13.80
N SER A 360 -1.93 2.80 -15.08
CA SER A 360 -1.44 1.64 -15.83
C SER A 360 -0.01 1.90 -16.27
N ASP A 361 0.90 0.96 -15.99
CA ASP A 361 2.27 0.99 -16.48
C ASP A 361 2.43 0.46 -17.91
N GLY A 362 1.33 -0.03 -18.50
CA GLY A 362 1.29 -0.63 -19.82
C GLY A 362 1.99 -2.00 -19.93
N LYS A 363 2.55 -2.52 -18.84
CA LYS A 363 3.27 -3.80 -18.79
C LYS A 363 2.42 -4.91 -18.17
N THR A 364 1.60 -4.56 -17.19
CA THR A 364 0.70 -5.47 -16.49
C THR A 364 -0.74 -5.28 -16.98
N LYS A 365 -1.54 -6.36 -16.91
CA LYS A 365 -2.99 -6.31 -17.20
C LYS A 365 -3.78 -5.66 -16.05
N ILE A 366 -3.18 -5.59 -14.86
CA ILE A 366 -3.84 -5.13 -13.64
C ILE A 366 -3.52 -3.66 -13.46
N LEU A 367 -4.56 -2.87 -13.19
CA LEU A 367 -4.41 -1.46 -12.83
C LEU A 367 -3.73 -1.33 -11.45
N SER A 368 -3.14 -0.18 -11.21
CA SER A 368 -2.72 0.24 -9.86
C SER A 368 -3.54 1.45 -9.43
N THR A 369 -3.87 1.54 -8.15
CA THR A 369 -4.48 2.74 -7.59
C THR A 369 -3.47 3.88 -7.58
N GLN A 370 -3.92 5.14 -7.58
CA GLN A 370 -3.05 6.30 -7.33
C GLN A 370 -3.13 6.76 -5.87
N TYR A 371 -4.02 6.18 -5.07
CA TYR A 371 -4.09 6.35 -3.62
C TYR A 371 -3.40 5.19 -2.92
N GLN A 372 -2.72 5.49 -1.80
CA GLN A 372 -2.11 4.49 -0.94
C GLN A 372 -3.18 3.81 -0.04
N MET A 373 -2.75 2.81 0.70
CA MET A 373 -3.60 2.00 1.56
C MET A 373 -4.51 2.82 2.48
N LYS A 374 -3.96 3.83 3.17
CA LYS A 374 -4.71 4.62 4.14
C LYS A 374 -5.85 5.41 3.50
N GLU A 375 -5.56 6.09 2.40
CA GLU A 375 -6.56 6.86 1.66
C GLU A 375 -7.66 5.97 1.08
N LEU A 376 -7.33 4.72 0.68
CA LEU A 376 -8.30 3.74 0.18
C LEU A 376 -9.21 3.24 1.31
N GLU A 377 -8.65 2.98 2.50
CA GLU A 377 -9.40 2.62 3.68
C GLU A 377 -10.35 3.76 4.13
N ASP A 378 -9.87 5.01 4.12
CA ASP A 378 -10.69 6.20 4.42
C ASP A 378 -11.86 6.36 3.42
N LEU A 379 -11.70 5.95 2.17
CA LEU A 379 -12.74 5.93 1.14
C LEU A 379 -13.64 4.68 1.19
N GLY A 380 -13.42 3.80 2.14
CA GLY A 380 -14.20 2.58 2.33
C GLY A 380 -13.97 1.48 1.30
N ILE A 381 -12.89 1.56 0.52
CA ILE A 381 -12.53 0.56 -0.49
C ILE A 381 -11.84 -0.62 0.19
N LEU A 382 -12.33 -1.82 -0.12
CA LEU A 382 -11.85 -3.06 0.49
C LEU A 382 -10.44 -3.41 0.02
N LYS A 383 -9.51 -3.48 0.98
CA LYS A 383 -8.18 -4.03 0.79
C LYS A 383 -8.14 -5.52 1.15
N MET A 384 -7.45 -6.30 0.34
CA MET A 384 -7.12 -7.70 0.60
C MET A 384 -5.62 -7.92 0.52
N ASP A 385 -5.05 -8.56 1.53
CA ASP A 385 -3.63 -8.89 1.55
C ASP A 385 -3.38 -10.34 1.12
N PHE A 386 -2.93 -10.52 -0.12
CA PHE A 386 -2.50 -11.80 -0.67
C PHE A 386 -0.99 -11.95 -0.50
N LEU A 387 -0.58 -12.44 0.65
CA LEU A 387 0.83 -12.56 1.00
C LEU A 387 1.44 -13.82 0.38
N GLY A 388 2.53 -13.68 -0.35
CA GLY A 388 3.30 -14.81 -0.87
C GLY A 388 4.32 -15.28 0.18
N LEU A 389 4.09 -16.44 0.80
CA LEU A 389 4.96 -16.99 1.82
C LEU A 389 5.86 -18.11 1.28
N LYS A 390 7.17 -17.85 1.26
CA LYS A 390 8.18 -18.82 0.77
C LYS A 390 8.16 -20.14 1.55
N ASN A 391 7.85 -20.08 2.85
CA ASN A 391 7.78 -21.29 3.69
C ASN A 391 6.68 -22.26 3.22
N LEU A 392 5.56 -21.76 2.71
CA LEU A 392 4.51 -22.61 2.12
C LEU A 392 4.99 -23.31 0.85
N THR A 393 5.75 -22.61 0.00
CA THR A 393 6.39 -23.21 -1.17
C THR A 393 7.37 -24.33 -0.77
N ILE A 394 8.17 -24.11 0.30
CA ILE A 394 9.08 -25.11 0.81
C ILE A 394 8.31 -26.34 1.32
N LEU A 395 7.25 -26.12 2.10
CA LEU A 395 6.40 -27.21 2.61
C LEU A 395 5.79 -28.03 1.46
N ARG A 396 5.17 -27.36 0.48
CA ARG A 396 4.61 -28.04 -0.69
C ARG A 396 5.66 -28.90 -1.40
N LYS A 397 6.81 -28.31 -1.75
CA LYS A 397 7.89 -29.04 -2.44
C LYS A 397 8.43 -30.19 -1.60
N THR A 398 8.45 -30.07 -0.28
CA THR A 398 8.88 -31.14 0.64
C THR A 398 7.89 -32.30 0.59
N ILE A 399 6.58 -32.04 0.69
CA ILE A 399 5.55 -33.06 0.60
C ILE A 399 5.56 -33.76 -0.76
N GLU A 400 5.69 -33.00 -1.85
CA GLU A 400 5.83 -33.54 -3.20
C GLU A 400 7.05 -34.49 -3.34
N ASN A 401 8.18 -34.09 -2.73
CA ASN A 401 9.39 -34.92 -2.73
C ASN A 401 9.24 -36.19 -1.90
N ILE A 402 8.59 -36.11 -0.74
CA ILE A 402 8.29 -37.30 0.08
C ILE A 402 7.39 -38.25 -0.68
N LYS A 403 6.34 -37.75 -1.34
CA LYS A 403 5.46 -38.56 -2.18
C LYS A 403 6.22 -39.25 -3.31
N LYS A 404 7.13 -38.55 -4.00
CA LYS A 404 7.96 -39.09 -5.10
C LYS A 404 8.96 -40.15 -4.64
N THR A 405 9.56 -39.92 -3.45
CA THR A 405 10.69 -40.79 -2.98
C THR A 405 10.24 -41.94 -2.10
N ARG A 406 9.15 -41.74 -1.31
CA ARG A 406 8.68 -42.73 -0.32
C ARG A 406 7.29 -43.27 -0.63
N ASN A 407 6.59 -42.69 -1.62
CA ASN A 407 5.20 -42.97 -1.95
C ASN A 407 4.25 -42.78 -0.75
N GLU A 408 4.57 -41.81 0.12
CA GLU A 408 3.78 -41.44 1.29
C GLU A 408 3.03 -40.11 1.02
N ASP A 409 1.73 -40.11 1.31
CA ASP A 409 0.92 -38.87 1.26
C ASP A 409 0.86 -38.24 2.65
N ILE A 410 1.41 -37.03 2.78
CA ILE A 410 1.36 -36.24 4.02
C ILE A 410 0.26 -35.21 3.89
N ILE A 411 -0.71 -35.26 4.81
CA ILE A 411 -1.78 -34.30 4.94
C ILE A 411 -1.47 -33.40 6.13
N LEU A 412 -1.24 -32.10 5.89
CA LEU A 412 -0.79 -31.15 6.93
C LEU A 412 -1.76 -31.07 8.12
N SER A 413 -3.08 -31.14 7.88
CA SER A 413 -4.10 -31.10 8.95
C SER A 413 -4.05 -32.31 9.89
N ASN A 414 -3.41 -33.40 9.49
CA ASN A 414 -3.31 -34.64 10.28
C ASN A 414 -2.01 -34.71 11.11
N ILE A 415 -1.13 -33.69 10.98
CA ILE A 415 0.11 -33.64 11.75
C ILE A 415 -0.23 -33.41 13.22
N ASN A 416 0.37 -34.26 14.09
CA ASN A 416 0.22 -34.09 15.53
C ASN A 416 0.91 -32.82 16.00
N LEU A 417 0.14 -31.87 16.53
CA LEU A 417 0.65 -30.60 17.06
C LEU A 417 1.28 -30.73 18.45
N ASP A 418 1.15 -31.90 19.10
CA ASP A 418 1.72 -32.18 20.43
C ASP A 418 3.03 -33.00 20.37
N ASP A 419 3.74 -32.96 19.22
CA ASP A 419 5.02 -33.66 19.05
C ASP A 419 6.11 -33.02 19.90
N LYS A 420 6.54 -33.76 20.92
CA LYS A 420 7.58 -33.34 21.85
C LYS A 420 8.92 -33.02 21.16
N ASN A 421 9.29 -33.75 20.11
CA ASN A 421 10.57 -33.53 19.43
C ASN A 421 10.58 -32.17 18.71
N ALA A 422 9.43 -31.72 18.16
CA ALA A 422 9.30 -30.40 17.56
C ALA A 422 9.45 -29.29 18.62
N TYR A 423 8.86 -29.48 19.81
CA TYR A 423 9.02 -28.51 20.90
C TYR A 423 10.43 -28.53 21.49
N ASP A 424 11.07 -29.68 21.60
CA ASP A 424 12.45 -29.78 22.03
C ASP A 424 13.39 -29.02 21.08
N LEU A 425 13.17 -29.10 19.76
CA LEU A 425 13.89 -28.28 18.77
C LEU A 425 13.69 -26.79 19.00
N LEU A 426 12.47 -26.35 19.29
CA LEU A 426 12.20 -24.93 19.60
C LEU A 426 12.93 -24.47 20.88
N THR A 427 13.12 -25.37 21.88
CA THR A 427 13.83 -25.04 23.13
C THR A 427 15.34 -24.90 22.94
N THR A 428 15.93 -25.57 21.94
CA THR A 428 17.37 -25.45 21.61
C THR A 428 17.70 -24.14 20.89
N ALA A 429 16.68 -23.34 20.51
CA ALA A 429 16.82 -22.12 19.72
C ALA A 429 17.40 -22.34 18.31
N ASP A 430 17.50 -23.55 17.82
CA ASP A 430 17.86 -23.83 16.42
C ASP A 430 16.61 -23.74 15.53
N THR A 431 16.24 -22.50 15.20
CA THR A 431 14.98 -22.17 14.54
C THR A 431 15.18 -21.52 13.19
N LEU A 432 16.34 -21.72 12.57
CA LEU A 432 16.59 -21.27 11.21
C LEU A 432 15.58 -21.92 10.25
N GLY A 433 14.88 -21.09 9.47
CA GLY A 433 13.84 -21.52 8.54
C GLY A 433 12.47 -21.78 9.17
N ILE A 434 12.30 -21.62 10.48
CA ILE A 434 10.98 -21.68 11.13
C ILE A 434 10.33 -20.30 11.06
N PHE A 435 9.24 -20.19 10.29
CA PHE A 435 8.54 -18.93 10.06
C PHE A 435 8.21 -18.21 11.38
N GLN A 436 8.48 -16.90 11.42
CA GLN A 436 8.33 -15.99 12.56
C GLN A 436 9.18 -16.36 13.80
N CYS A 437 9.98 -17.42 13.76
CA CYS A 437 10.81 -17.86 14.88
C CYS A 437 12.31 -17.71 14.62
N GLU A 438 12.74 -17.26 13.45
CA GLU A 438 14.14 -17.19 12.99
C GLU A 438 14.83 -15.84 13.22
N SER A 439 14.18 -14.86 13.87
CA SER A 439 14.79 -13.57 14.15
C SER A 439 15.60 -13.59 15.45
N ALA A 440 16.69 -12.81 15.52
CA ALA A 440 17.50 -12.63 16.72
C ALA A 440 16.66 -12.23 17.95
N ARG A 441 15.61 -11.42 17.76
CA ARG A 441 14.67 -11.03 18.81
C ARG A 441 13.83 -12.22 19.32
N SER A 442 13.47 -13.14 18.43
CA SER A 442 12.76 -14.37 18.80
C SER A 442 13.66 -15.33 19.59
N GLU A 443 14.96 -15.39 19.25
CA GLU A 443 15.95 -16.15 20.01
C GLU A 443 16.15 -15.60 21.43
N GLU A 444 16.26 -14.28 21.59
CA GLU A 444 16.38 -13.64 22.91
C GLU A 444 15.21 -13.95 23.82
N ARG A 445 13.97 -13.96 23.30
CA ARG A 445 12.77 -14.31 24.05
C ARG A 445 12.78 -15.78 24.51
N ARG A 446 13.20 -16.71 23.64
CA ARG A 446 13.22 -18.14 23.95
C ARG A 446 14.31 -18.51 24.94
N VAL A 447 15.45 -17.86 24.88
CA VAL A 447 16.56 -18.06 25.84
C VAL A 447 16.27 -17.38 27.19
N GLY A 448 15.12 -16.70 27.35
CA GLY A 448 14.72 -16.14 28.65
C GLY A 448 15.45 -14.85 29.05
N LYS A 449 16.27 -14.28 28.16
CA LYS A 449 17.02 -13.05 28.45
C LYS A 449 16.14 -11.82 28.67
N GLU A 450 14.95 -11.77 28.08
CA GLU A 450 14.00 -10.68 28.28
C GLU A 450 13.19 -10.78 29.58
N CYS A 451 12.91 -12.00 30.08
CA CYS A 451 12.23 -12.19 31.38
C CYS A 451 13.02 -11.61 32.56
N LEU A 452 14.36 -11.64 32.48
CA LEU A 452 15.24 -11.09 33.52
C LEU A 452 15.24 -9.55 33.57
N ARG A 453 14.83 -8.85 32.50
CA ARG A 453 14.74 -7.39 32.45
C ARG A 453 13.37 -6.84 32.88
N LEU A 454 12.30 -7.62 32.77
CA LEU A 454 10.94 -7.22 33.13
C LEU A 454 10.58 -7.55 34.59
N CYS A 455 11.41 -8.35 35.28
CA CYS A 455 11.22 -8.72 36.68
C CYS A 455 12.14 -7.93 37.65
N ARG A 456 12.75 -6.85 37.18
CA ARG A 456 13.52 -5.94 38.06
C ARG A 456 12.90 -4.59 38.14
#